data_1163c8ef5db999fc8eca8b240d456419
#
_entry.id   1163c8ef5db999fc8eca8b240d456419
#
_cell.length_a   1.000
_cell.length_b   1.000
_cell.length_c   1.000
_cell.angle_alpha   90.00
_cell.angle_beta   90.00
_cell.angle_gamma   90.00
#
_symmetry.space_group_name_H-M   'P 1'
#
loop_
_entity.id
_entity.type
_entity.pdbx_description
1 polymer ?
#
loop_
_entity_poly.entity_id
_entity_poly.type
_entity_poly.pdbx_seq_one_letter_code
_entity_poly.pdbx_strand_id
1 'polypeptide(L)'
;MDILCQLGRKGYYYYYSRRDFSIYKNELSDSEVGQLKCAMQLLSRFKGLPEYDGIANLGAKLEEKYGIVSGGQTYVEYEHVESTCEEMMADICDCIIKQQPIRITYMPYGKPEKEWVIHPYLLKEYNNRWFLFGYNETEKKISNVPLDRIRADYEHVPNAYIPNTFRDFSTFFDDVVGVTVKDFEPSVITLRSSENRYPYIESKPIHSSQQLVDATERIFTIRVIPNRELDALLLSFGNDLEVNSPSWYRDRIKQKIADANSLYSDGRDDCTPR
;
A
#
# COMPACT_ATOMS: atom_id res chain seq x y z
N MET A 1 29.37 29.18 -18.23
CA MET A 1 30.66 28.48 -17.99
C MET A 1 31.36 28.42 -19.30
N ASP A 2 32.59 28.95 -19.38
CA ASP A 2 33.24 29.14 -20.65
C ASP A 2 34.27 28.04 -20.95
N ILE A 3 34.15 27.41 -22.08
CA ILE A 3 35.17 26.54 -22.64
C ILE A 3 36.15 27.43 -23.40
N LEU A 4 37.38 27.44 -22.97
CA LEU A 4 38.43 28.21 -23.61
C LEU A 4 39.13 27.33 -24.64
N CYS A 5 39.56 27.94 -25.77
CA CYS A 5 40.25 27.29 -26.84
C CYS A 5 41.65 27.91 -27.00
N GLN A 6 42.67 27.12 -27.03
CA GLN A 6 44.06 27.56 -27.28
C GLN A 6 44.68 26.76 -28.41
N LEU A 7 45.35 27.46 -29.33
CA LEU A 7 46.13 26.83 -30.39
C LEU A 7 47.47 26.33 -29.81
N GLY A 8 47.71 25.04 -29.90
CA GLY A 8 48.98 24.41 -29.53
C GLY A 8 49.76 23.90 -30.73
N ARG A 9 50.94 23.32 -30.50
CA ARG A 9 51.84 22.82 -31.56
C ARG A 9 51.26 21.66 -32.42
N LYS A 10 50.24 20.98 -31.94
CA LYS A 10 49.58 19.83 -32.59
C LYS A 10 48.08 20.00 -32.85
N GLY A 11 47.53 21.21 -32.74
CA GLY A 11 46.10 21.50 -32.95
C GLY A 11 45.50 22.36 -31.83
N TYR A 12 44.18 22.46 -31.83
CA TYR A 12 43.45 23.20 -30.84
C TYR A 12 43.23 22.35 -29.57
N TYR A 13 43.45 22.96 -28.40
CA TYR A 13 43.17 22.39 -27.10
C TYR A 13 42.01 23.15 -26.49
N TYR A 14 41.02 22.41 -26.03
CA TYR A 14 39.88 22.95 -25.32
C TYR A 14 40.05 22.66 -23.81
N TYR A 15 39.87 23.66 -22.99
CA TYR A 15 39.95 23.53 -21.54
C TYR A 15 38.94 24.43 -20.85
N TYR A 16 38.59 24.09 -19.62
CA TYR A 16 37.64 24.88 -18.84
C TYR A 16 38.36 26.12 -18.26
N SER A 17 37.61 27.24 -18.22
CA SER A 17 38.10 28.51 -17.61
C SER A 17 38.52 28.38 -16.15
N ARG A 18 37.97 27.40 -15.42
CA ARG A 18 38.32 27.06 -14.05
C ARG A 18 39.10 25.75 -14.02
N ARG A 19 40.30 25.75 -13.39
CA ARG A 19 41.19 24.58 -13.31
C ARG A 19 40.70 23.46 -12.40
N ASP A 20 39.81 23.80 -11.44
CA ASP A 20 39.17 22.88 -10.49
C ASP A 20 37.90 22.25 -11.03
N PHE A 21 37.46 22.67 -12.23
CA PHE A 21 36.26 22.14 -12.86
C PHE A 21 36.53 20.83 -13.62
N SER A 22 35.59 19.87 -13.41
CA SER A 22 35.51 18.64 -14.18
C SER A 22 34.04 18.32 -14.43
N ILE A 23 33.69 17.92 -15.64
CA ILE A 23 32.37 17.38 -15.98
C ILE A 23 32.01 16.14 -15.16
N TYR A 24 33.01 15.46 -14.61
CA TYR A 24 32.83 14.31 -13.72
C TYR A 24 32.67 14.72 -12.24
N LYS A 25 32.89 16.00 -11.89
CA LYS A 25 32.61 16.59 -10.59
C LYS A 25 31.29 17.37 -10.61
N ASN A 26 30.22 16.74 -11.08
CA ASN A 26 28.88 17.28 -10.84
C ASN A 26 28.57 17.08 -9.34
N GLU A 27 28.99 18.04 -8.53
CA GLU A 27 28.49 18.15 -7.18
C GLU A 27 27.04 18.60 -7.25
N LEU A 28 26.16 17.90 -6.51
CA LEU A 28 24.79 18.31 -6.37
C LEU A 28 24.74 19.70 -5.74
N SER A 29 23.91 20.58 -6.23
CA SER A 29 23.63 21.86 -5.60
C SER A 29 22.90 21.65 -4.27
N ASP A 30 22.96 22.60 -3.36
CA ASP A 30 22.23 22.54 -2.07
C ASP A 30 20.73 22.27 -2.26
N SER A 31 20.14 22.79 -3.34
CA SER A 31 18.74 22.55 -3.72
C SER A 31 18.51 21.09 -4.10
N GLU A 32 19.36 20.49 -4.93
CA GLU A 32 19.26 19.09 -5.33
C GLU A 32 19.49 18.14 -4.17
N VAL A 33 20.41 18.48 -3.27
CA VAL A 33 20.63 17.77 -2.03
C VAL A 33 19.39 17.82 -1.14
N GLY A 34 18.73 18.98 -1.03
CA GLY A 34 17.48 19.13 -0.28
C GLY A 34 16.33 18.30 -0.87
N GLN A 35 16.18 18.29 -2.18
CA GLN A 35 15.19 17.47 -2.88
C GLN A 35 15.43 15.97 -2.67
N LEU A 36 16.69 15.55 -2.72
CA LEU A 36 17.06 14.15 -2.50
C LEU A 36 16.78 13.70 -1.06
N LYS A 37 17.06 14.56 -0.06
CA LYS A 37 16.67 14.33 1.33
C LYS A 37 15.16 14.10 1.47
N CYS A 38 14.36 14.98 0.88
CA CYS A 38 12.91 14.87 0.91
C CYS A 38 12.45 13.55 0.27
N ALA A 39 13.01 13.19 -0.90
CA ALA A 39 12.70 11.93 -1.56
C ALA A 39 13.05 10.71 -0.69
N MET A 40 14.20 10.73 -0.01
CA MET A 40 14.59 9.65 0.91
C MET A 40 13.66 9.53 2.12
N GLN A 41 13.20 10.65 2.68
CA GLN A 41 12.20 10.63 3.75
C GLN A 41 10.86 10.06 3.26
N LEU A 42 10.43 10.40 2.04
CA LEU A 42 9.23 9.80 1.43
C LEU A 42 9.38 8.29 1.25
N LEU A 43 10.56 7.84 0.83
CA LEU A 43 10.85 6.42 0.63
C LEU A 43 11.02 5.64 1.94
N SER A 44 11.24 6.31 3.07
CA SER A 44 11.36 5.64 4.38
C SER A 44 10.08 4.89 4.79
N ARG A 45 8.92 5.22 4.17
CA ARG A 45 7.68 4.45 4.30
C ARG A 45 7.83 2.99 3.86
N PHE A 46 8.76 2.73 2.95
CA PHE A 46 9.01 1.40 2.39
C PHE A 46 10.19 0.68 3.05
N LYS A 47 10.52 1.09 4.27
CA LYS A 47 11.53 0.41 5.08
C LYS A 47 11.15 -1.07 5.22
N GLY A 48 12.13 -1.96 5.02
CA GLY A 48 11.90 -3.42 4.98
C GLY A 48 11.74 -4.01 3.58
N LEU A 49 11.62 -3.19 2.51
CA LEU A 49 11.76 -3.70 1.14
C LEU A 49 13.25 -3.83 0.76
N PRO A 50 13.65 -4.84 -0.04
CA PRO A 50 15.05 -5.05 -0.44
C PRO A 50 15.67 -3.82 -1.10
N GLU A 51 14.89 -3.12 -1.93
CA GLU A 51 15.31 -1.91 -2.61
C GLU A 51 15.56 -0.76 -1.65
N TYR A 52 14.93 -0.76 -0.47
CA TYR A 52 15.11 0.29 0.53
C TYR A 52 16.49 0.25 1.17
N ASP A 53 17.07 -0.93 1.38
CA ASP A 53 18.43 -1.05 1.93
C ASP A 53 19.47 -0.42 1.00
N GLY A 54 19.29 -0.53 -0.31
CA GLY A 54 20.06 0.20 -1.31
C GLY A 54 19.93 1.72 -1.18
N ILE A 55 18.71 2.20 -0.90
CA ILE A 55 18.41 3.63 -0.68
C ILE A 55 19.01 4.13 0.63
N ALA A 56 18.92 3.34 1.72
CA ALA A 56 19.52 3.67 3.00
C ALA A 56 21.05 3.77 2.91
N ASN A 57 21.70 2.83 2.20
CA ASN A 57 23.13 2.87 1.91
C ASN A 57 23.53 4.05 1.02
N LEU A 58 22.70 4.42 0.04
CA LEU A 58 22.89 5.63 -0.77
C LEU A 58 22.79 6.87 0.12
N GLY A 59 21.84 6.89 1.06
CA GLY A 59 21.68 7.93 2.05
C GLY A 59 22.95 8.17 2.87
N ALA A 60 23.48 7.11 3.47
CA ALA A 60 24.72 7.17 4.23
C ALA A 60 25.90 7.72 3.41
N LYS A 61 26.04 7.32 2.15
CA LYS A 61 27.08 7.87 1.25
C LYS A 61 26.86 9.34 0.91
N LEU A 62 25.63 9.77 0.79
CA LEU A 62 25.29 11.18 0.55
C LEU A 62 25.54 12.02 1.80
N GLU A 63 25.27 11.48 2.98
CA GLU A 63 25.62 12.10 4.27
C GLU A 63 27.11 12.33 4.39
N GLU A 64 27.90 11.31 4.13
CA GLU A 64 29.35 11.38 4.17
C GLU A 64 29.91 12.42 3.18
N LYS A 65 29.37 12.42 1.93
CA LYS A 65 29.89 13.27 0.87
C LYS A 65 29.45 14.73 0.96
N TYR A 66 28.20 14.99 1.40
CA TYR A 66 27.60 16.32 1.39
C TYR A 66 27.33 16.89 2.78
N GLY A 67 27.77 16.21 3.84
CA GLY A 67 27.56 16.67 5.22
C GLY A 67 26.07 16.67 5.62
N ILE A 68 25.26 15.83 4.99
CA ILE A 68 23.84 15.73 5.21
C ILE A 68 23.64 14.92 6.51
N VAL A 69 23.41 15.57 7.63
CA VAL A 69 23.14 14.87 8.89
C VAL A 69 21.72 14.28 8.85
N SER A 70 21.58 12.95 8.88
CA SER A 70 20.28 12.24 8.97
C SER A 70 19.56 12.44 10.30
N GLY A 71 20.11 13.19 11.23
CA GLY A 71 19.53 13.54 12.52
C GLY A 71 18.75 14.86 12.54
N GLY A 72 18.40 15.40 11.39
CA GLY A 72 17.64 16.66 11.26
C GLY A 72 16.15 16.47 11.51
N GLN A 73 15.48 17.59 11.71
CA GLN A 73 14.04 17.68 11.93
C GLN A 73 13.26 16.83 10.93
N THR A 74 12.39 15.92 11.41
CA THR A 74 11.49 15.14 10.58
C THR A 74 10.43 16.07 10.01
N TYR A 75 10.39 16.25 8.70
CA TYR A 75 9.39 17.09 8.01
C TYR A 75 8.19 16.33 7.52
N VAL A 76 8.29 15.00 7.44
CA VAL A 76 7.24 14.10 6.97
C VAL A 76 7.15 12.95 7.94
N GLU A 77 5.97 12.76 8.52
CA GLU A 77 5.65 11.63 9.37
C GLU A 77 4.56 10.80 8.71
N TYR A 78 4.73 9.50 8.72
CA TYR A 78 3.73 8.54 8.26
C TYR A 78 3.14 7.83 9.48
N GLU A 79 1.84 7.54 9.41
CA GLU A 79 1.25 6.61 10.36
C GLU A 79 1.97 5.26 10.22
N HIS A 80 2.79 4.94 11.20
CA HIS A 80 3.63 3.75 11.20
C HIS A 80 3.09 2.78 12.25
N VAL A 81 2.56 1.67 11.80
CA VAL A 81 2.34 0.52 12.68
C VAL A 81 3.58 -0.35 12.52
N GLU A 82 4.35 -0.52 13.59
CA GLU A 82 5.51 -1.41 13.58
C GLU A 82 5.07 -2.78 13.03
N SER A 83 5.56 -3.12 11.86
CA SER A 83 5.26 -4.39 11.23
C SER A 83 6.36 -5.38 11.57
N THR A 84 6.01 -6.45 12.26
CA THR A 84 6.91 -7.59 12.49
C THR A 84 7.25 -8.35 11.20
N CYS A 85 6.81 -7.85 10.05
CA CYS A 85 6.87 -8.54 8.76
C CYS A 85 7.90 -7.92 7.80
N GLU A 86 8.75 -6.97 8.23
CA GLU A 86 9.67 -6.26 7.33
C GLU A 86 10.65 -7.21 6.63
N GLU A 87 11.30 -8.10 7.38
CA GLU A 87 12.24 -9.09 6.82
C GLU A 87 11.52 -10.09 5.90
N MET A 88 10.35 -10.57 6.32
CA MET A 88 9.52 -11.47 5.51
C MET A 88 9.07 -10.80 4.21
N MET A 89 8.72 -9.52 4.26
CA MET A 89 8.30 -8.76 3.09
C MET A 89 9.42 -8.66 2.06
N ALA A 90 10.65 -8.41 2.50
CA ALA A 90 11.84 -8.36 1.66
C ALA A 90 12.07 -9.70 0.93
N ASP A 91 12.05 -10.81 1.66
CA ASP A 91 12.25 -12.14 1.09
C ASP A 91 11.11 -12.55 0.14
N ILE A 92 9.86 -12.23 0.49
CA ILE A 92 8.71 -12.51 -0.40
C ILE A 92 8.80 -11.67 -1.69
N CYS A 93 9.26 -10.42 -1.62
CA CYS A 93 9.55 -9.62 -2.81
C CYS A 93 10.57 -10.31 -3.72
N ASP A 94 11.65 -10.80 -3.15
CA ASP A 94 12.68 -11.59 -3.83
C ASP A 94 12.08 -12.86 -4.46
N CYS A 95 11.20 -13.57 -3.74
CA CYS A 95 10.51 -14.74 -4.26
C CYS A 95 9.62 -14.42 -5.47
N ILE A 96 8.95 -13.26 -5.47
CA ILE A 96 8.15 -12.80 -6.62
C ILE A 96 9.07 -12.55 -7.82
N ILE A 97 10.17 -11.83 -7.63
CA ILE A 97 11.13 -11.48 -8.69
C ILE A 97 11.80 -12.73 -9.27
N LYS A 98 12.23 -13.65 -8.39
CA LYS A 98 12.91 -14.90 -8.77
C LYS A 98 11.96 -16.01 -9.19
N GLN A 99 10.65 -15.77 -9.14
CA GLN A 99 9.62 -16.77 -9.43
C GLN A 99 9.81 -18.04 -8.57
N GLN A 100 10.00 -17.85 -7.28
CA GLN A 100 10.29 -18.90 -6.32
C GLN A 100 9.05 -19.24 -5.49
N PRO A 101 8.51 -20.48 -5.54
CA PRO A 101 7.41 -20.91 -4.67
C PRO A 101 7.87 -21.04 -3.22
N ILE A 102 6.95 -20.78 -2.30
CA ILE A 102 7.18 -20.90 -0.86
C ILE A 102 6.15 -21.80 -0.18
N ARG A 103 6.60 -22.58 0.81
CA ARG A 103 5.72 -23.28 1.73
C ARG A 103 5.56 -22.43 2.97
N ILE A 104 4.32 -22.13 3.32
CA ILE A 104 3.97 -21.33 4.48
C ILE A 104 3.08 -22.10 5.44
N THR A 105 3.22 -21.83 6.73
CA THR A 105 2.22 -22.19 7.73
C THR A 105 1.34 -20.96 7.97
N TYR A 106 0.09 -21.04 7.51
CA TYR A 106 -0.91 -19.99 7.66
C TYR A 106 -1.70 -20.16 8.94
N MET A 107 -1.78 -19.11 9.75
CA MET A 107 -2.43 -19.09 11.06
C MET A 107 -3.74 -18.25 11.01
N PRO A 108 -4.88 -18.83 10.59
CA PRO A 108 -6.15 -18.13 10.60
C PRO A 108 -6.67 -17.94 12.03
N TYR A 109 -7.25 -16.78 12.34
CA TYR A 109 -7.84 -16.56 13.67
C TYR A 109 -8.97 -17.54 13.96
N GLY A 110 -8.91 -18.19 15.14
CA GLY A 110 -9.94 -19.12 15.63
C GLY A 110 -10.09 -20.42 14.80
N LYS A 111 -9.10 -20.76 13.99
CA LYS A 111 -9.08 -22.01 13.19
C LYS A 111 -7.71 -22.67 13.29
N PRO A 112 -7.62 -23.99 13.02
CA PRO A 112 -6.33 -24.70 12.95
C PRO A 112 -5.42 -24.08 11.89
N GLU A 113 -4.12 -24.17 12.13
CA GLU A 113 -3.06 -23.84 11.17
C GLU A 113 -3.21 -24.68 9.90
N LYS A 114 -2.76 -24.09 8.80
CA LYS A 114 -2.80 -24.72 7.47
C LYS A 114 -1.44 -24.61 6.80
N GLU A 115 -0.96 -25.69 6.23
CA GLU A 115 0.20 -25.66 5.36
C GLU A 115 -0.23 -25.41 3.91
N TRP A 116 0.38 -24.40 3.30
CA TRP A 116 0.12 -24.03 1.92
C TRP A 116 1.41 -23.90 1.14
N VAL A 117 1.39 -24.32 -0.13
CA VAL A 117 2.40 -23.94 -1.12
C VAL A 117 1.83 -22.82 -1.94
N ILE A 118 2.51 -21.68 -1.93
CA ILE A 118 2.08 -20.46 -2.61
C ILE A 118 3.11 -20.09 -3.69
N HIS A 119 2.63 -19.78 -4.88
CA HIS A 119 3.39 -19.13 -5.95
C HIS A 119 3.15 -17.63 -5.84
N PRO A 120 4.10 -16.85 -5.30
CA PRO A 120 3.88 -15.44 -4.98
C PRO A 120 3.81 -14.60 -6.26
N TYR A 121 2.84 -13.68 -6.35
CA TYR A 121 2.63 -12.84 -7.52
C TYR A 121 2.67 -11.35 -7.23
N LEU A 122 2.12 -10.93 -6.08
CA LEU A 122 1.98 -9.53 -5.73
C LEU A 122 1.96 -9.34 -4.22
N LEU A 123 2.64 -8.30 -3.74
CA LEU A 123 2.42 -7.73 -2.40
C LEU A 123 1.54 -6.48 -2.53
N LYS A 124 0.50 -6.39 -1.71
CA LYS A 124 -0.40 -5.24 -1.64
C LYS A 124 -0.57 -4.78 -0.22
N GLU A 125 -0.35 -3.49 0.01
CA GLU A 125 -0.69 -2.85 1.26
C GLU A 125 -2.16 -2.38 1.25
N TYR A 126 -2.85 -2.64 2.36
CA TYR A 126 -4.16 -2.06 2.63
C TYR A 126 -4.35 -1.87 4.13
N ASN A 127 -4.72 -0.66 4.54
CA ASN A 127 -4.98 -0.30 5.93
C ASN A 127 -3.82 -0.71 6.87
N ASN A 128 -2.59 -0.31 6.51
CA ASN A 128 -1.33 -0.59 7.22
C ASN A 128 -1.02 -2.10 7.43
N ARG A 129 -1.58 -2.95 6.58
CA ARG A 129 -1.31 -4.39 6.59
C ARG A 129 -0.91 -4.86 5.20
N TRP A 130 0.12 -5.68 5.12
CA TRP A 130 0.59 -6.28 3.88
C TRP A 130 -0.06 -7.61 3.60
N PHE A 131 -0.40 -7.83 2.36
CA PHE A 131 -1.04 -9.05 1.86
C PHE A 131 -0.24 -9.61 0.69
N LEU A 132 0.08 -10.90 0.78
CA LEU A 132 0.60 -11.68 -0.32
C LEU A 132 -0.55 -12.22 -1.17
N PHE A 133 -0.53 -11.92 -2.46
CA PHE A 133 -1.38 -12.54 -3.47
C PHE A 133 -0.56 -13.56 -4.24
N GLY A 134 -1.08 -14.78 -4.35
CA GLY A 134 -0.40 -15.84 -5.07
C GLY A 134 -1.32 -17.02 -5.33
N TYR A 135 -0.92 -17.89 -6.27
CA TYR A 135 -1.63 -19.14 -6.50
C TYR A 135 -1.32 -20.13 -5.37
N ASN A 136 -2.36 -20.63 -4.75
CA ASN A 136 -2.32 -21.62 -3.70
C ASN A 136 -2.56 -23.00 -4.29
N GLU A 137 -1.55 -23.87 -4.28
CA GLU A 137 -1.66 -25.24 -4.83
C GLU A 137 -2.68 -26.09 -4.06
N THR A 138 -2.81 -25.88 -2.75
CA THR A 138 -3.73 -26.63 -1.89
C THR A 138 -5.19 -26.24 -2.15
N GLU A 139 -5.45 -24.93 -2.21
CA GLU A 139 -6.80 -24.40 -2.43
C GLU A 139 -7.15 -24.25 -3.93
N LYS A 140 -6.17 -24.45 -4.84
CA LYS A 140 -6.28 -24.34 -6.31
C LYS A 140 -6.89 -23.03 -6.80
N LYS A 141 -6.51 -21.94 -6.16
CA LYS A 141 -7.00 -20.58 -6.47
C LYS A 141 -6.00 -19.52 -6.07
N ILE A 142 -6.21 -18.28 -6.54
CA ILE A 142 -5.52 -17.11 -5.99
C ILE A 142 -6.00 -16.91 -4.54
N SER A 143 -5.05 -16.87 -3.62
CA SER A 143 -5.29 -16.57 -2.20
C SER A 143 -4.68 -15.22 -1.86
N ASN A 144 -5.33 -14.47 -0.97
CA ASN A 144 -4.76 -13.31 -0.29
C ASN A 144 -4.38 -13.72 1.13
N VAL A 145 -3.11 -13.57 1.46
CA VAL A 145 -2.55 -14.02 2.72
C VAL A 145 -1.96 -12.82 3.45
N PRO A 146 -2.53 -12.40 4.59
CA PRO A 146 -1.91 -11.37 5.41
C PRO A 146 -0.56 -11.84 5.93
N LEU A 147 0.51 -11.06 5.77
CA LEU A 147 1.86 -11.46 6.17
C LEU A 147 1.98 -11.71 7.68
N ASP A 148 1.28 -10.95 8.49
CA ASP A 148 1.22 -11.10 9.96
C ASP A 148 0.57 -12.42 10.42
N ARG A 149 0.07 -13.24 9.49
CA ARG A 149 -0.49 -14.57 9.75
C ARG A 149 0.31 -15.69 9.11
N ILE A 150 1.50 -15.41 8.65
CA ILE A 150 2.46 -16.39 8.17
C ILE A 150 3.45 -16.63 9.31
N ARG A 151 3.71 -17.89 9.64
CA ARG A 151 4.79 -18.22 10.57
C ARG A 151 6.15 -17.89 9.98
N ALA A 152 7.06 -17.42 10.82
CA ALA A 152 8.38 -16.96 10.38
C ALA A 152 9.29 -18.06 9.80
N ASP A 153 8.95 -19.35 10.02
CA ASP A 153 9.70 -20.52 9.57
C ASP A 153 9.24 -21.07 8.21
N TYR A 154 8.74 -20.21 7.30
CA TYR A 154 8.39 -20.60 5.95
C TYR A 154 9.64 -21.03 5.14
N GLU A 155 9.43 -21.86 4.12
CA GLU A 155 10.49 -22.49 3.35
C GLU A 155 10.37 -22.23 1.85
N HIS A 156 11.50 -22.04 1.18
CA HIS A 156 11.54 -22.06 -0.28
C HIS A 156 11.45 -23.50 -0.77
N VAL A 157 10.54 -23.78 -1.71
CA VAL A 157 10.35 -25.13 -2.21
C VAL A 157 10.82 -25.27 -3.66
N PRO A 158 11.39 -26.44 -4.05
CA PRO A 158 11.92 -26.65 -5.39
C PRO A 158 10.84 -26.94 -6.43
N ASN A 159 9.58 -26.65 -6.15
CA ASN A 159 8.48 -26.86 -7.08
C ASN A 159 8.64 -25.99 -8.32
N ALA A 160 8.17 -26.48 -9.46
CA ALA A 160 8.09 -25.65 -10.67
C ALA A 160 7.12 -24.49 -10.41
N TYR A 161 7.58 -23.27 -10.67
CA TYR A 161 6.75 -22.07 -10.50
C TYR A 161 5.58 -22.07 -11.48
N ILE A 162 4.39 -21.78 -10.97
CA ILE A 162 3.19 -21.60 -11.78
C ILE A 162 3.05 -20.09 -12.04
N PRO A 163 3.24 -19.64 -13.30
CA PRO A 163 3.09 -18.23 -13.64
C PRO A 163 1.65 -17.76 -13.47
N ASN A 164 1.48 -16.47 -13.20
CA ASN A 164 0.14 -15.89 -13.13
C ASN A 164 -0.49 -15.80 -14.52
N THR A 165 -1.34 -16.77 -14.84
CA THR A 165 -2.22 -16.75 -16.02
C THR A 165 -3.70 -16.61 -15.63
N PHE A 166 -3.97 -16.40 -14.33
CA PHE A 166 -5.32 -16.45 -13.76
C PHE A 166 -5.98 -15.08 -13.69
N ARG A 167 -5.21 -14.04 -13.38
CA ARG A 167 -5.73 -12.69 -13.12
C ARG A 167 -4.74 -11.60 -13.55
N ASP A 168 -5.26 -10.56 -14.15
CA ASP A 168 -4.50 -9.33 -14.37
C ASP A 168 -4.58 -8.45 -13.13
N PHE A 169 -3.47 -8.35 -12.39
CA PHE A 169 -3.41 -7.53 -11.19
C PHE A 169 -3.45 -6.02 -11.45
N SER A 170 -3.30 -5.57 -12.69
CA SER A 170 -3.49 -4.15 -13.03
C SER A 170 -4.95 -3.70 -12.88
N THR A 171 -5.91 -4.61 -13.05
CA THR A 171 -7.35 -4.35 -12.96
C THR A 171 -8.06 -5.16 -11.87
N PHE A 172 -7.36 -6.09 -11.23
CA PHE A 172 -7.95 -7.04 -10.28
C PHE A 172 -8.67 -6.38 -9.10
N PHE A 173 -8.25 -5.18 -8.73
CA PHE A 173 -8.77 -4.44 -7.60
C PHE A 173 -9.70 -3.27 -7.99
N ASP A 174 -9.93 -3.06 -9.28
CA ASP A 174 -10.66 -1.89 -9.78
C ASP A 174 -12.13 -1.84 -9.33
N ASP A 175 -12.70 -3.00 -9.05
CA ASP A 175 -14.10 -3.12 -8.62
C ASP A 175 -14.25 -3.39 -7.11
N VAL A 176 -13.20 -3.23 -6.29
CA VAL A 176 -13.29 -3.51 -4.85
C VAL A 176 -12.65 -2.42 -3.99
N VAL A 177 -13.18 -2.25 -2.80
CA VAL A 177 -12.50 -1.54 -1.71
C VAL A 177 -11.65 -2.56 -0.96
N GLY A 178 -10.35 -2.30 -0.85
CA GLY A 178 -9.42 -3.16 -0.08
C GLY A 178 -8.82 -4.31 -0.88
N VAL A 179 -8.80 -5.50 -0.29
CA VAL A 179 -8.02 -6.66 -0.76
C VAL A 179 -8.84 -7.94 -0.96
N THR A 180 -10.11 -7.96 -0.51
CA THR A 180 -10.98 -9.14 -0.65
C THR A 180 -11.78 -9.05 -1.93
N VAL A 181 -11.33 -9.75 -2.97
CA VAL A 181 -12.05 -9.91 -4.22
C VAL A 181 -12.89 -11.18 -4.16
N LYS A 182 -14.16 -11.07 -4.53
CA LYS A 182 -15.10 -12.17 -4.62
C LYS A 182 -15.52 -12.37 -6.08
N ASP A 183 -15.87 -13.59 -6.44
CA ASP A 183 -16.38 -13.92 -7.79
C ASP A 183 -17.86 -13.52 -7.92
N PHE A 184 -18.12 -12.21 -7.77
CA PHE A 184 -19.43 -11.59 -7.98
C PHE A 184 -19.31 -10.43 -8.96
N GLU A 185 -20.39 -10.15 -9.66
CA GLU A 185 -20.46 -8.96 -10.51
C GLU A 185 -20.53 -7.68 -9.65
N PRO A 186 -19.85 -6.62 -10.07
CA PRO A 186 -19.94 -5.33 -9.40
C PRO A 186 -21.37 -4.79 -9.42
N SER A 187 -21.78 -4.24 -8.30
CA SER A 187 -23.10 -3.62 -8.12
C SER A 187 -22.97 -2.11 -7.97
N VAL A 188 -23.92 -1.37 -8.52
CA VAL A 188 -24.04 0.06 -8.30
C VAL A 188 -24.70 0.29 -6.93
N ILE A 189 -23.96 0.94 -6.03
CA ILE A 189 -24.42 1.29 -4.70
C ILE A 189 -24.66 2.80 -4.67
N THR A 190 -25.88 3.21 -4.30
CA THR A 190 -26.23 4.60 -4.11
C THR A 190 -26.10 4.96 -2.64
N LEU A 191 -25.39 6.05 -2.39
CA LEU A 191 -25.06 6.54 -1.07
C LEU A 191 -25.54 7.98 -0.93
N ARG A 192 -25.95 8.35 0.28
CA ARG A 192 -26.31 9.72 0.65
C ARG A 192 -25.48 10.15 1.85
N SER A 193 -24.86 11.32 1.77
CA SER A 193 -24.07 11.86 2.88
C SER A 193 -24.83 12.94 3.65
N SER A 194 -24.44 13.16 4.91
CA SER A 194 -24.81 14.35 5.65
C SER A 194 -24.22 15.61 4.99
N GLU A 195 -24.76 16.77 5.30
CA GLU A 195 -24.27 18.06 4.81
C GLU A 195 -22.81 18.32 5.25
N ASN A 196 -22.50 18.01 6.49
CA ASN A 196 -21.17 18.24 7.06
C ASN A 196 -20.11 17.31 6.45
N ARG A 197 -20.51 16.08 6.06
CA ARG A 197 -19.57 15.08 5.53
C ARG A 197 -19.37 15.15 4.02
N TYR A 198 -20.30 15.72 3.30
CA TYR A 198 -20.27 15.78 1.84
C TYR A 198 -18.97 16.34 1.25
N PRO A 199 -18.42 17.48 1.71
CA PRO A 199 -17.16 18.01 1.15
C PRO A 199 -15.97 17.06 1.30
N TYR A 200 -15.94 16.27 2.37
CA TYR A 200 -14.87 15.28 2.60
C TYR A 200 -14.98 14.11 1.64
N ILE A 201 -16.19 13.62 1.36
CA ILE A 201 -16.42 12.51 0.42
C ILE A 201 -16.19 12.97 -1.01
N GLU A 202 -16.47 14.21 -1.34
CA GLU A 202 -16.18 14.79 -2.64
C GLU A 202 -14.68 14.93 -2.87
N SER A 203 -13.94 15.41 -1.87
CA SER A 203 -12.48 15.61 -1.96
C SER A 203 -11.68 14.31 -1.85
N LYS A 204 -12.21 13.29 -1.13
CA LYS A 204 -11.61 11.96 -0.96
C LYS A 204 -12.66 10.89 -1.29
N PRO A 205 -12.83 10.53 -2.57
CA PRO A 205 -13.78 9.52 -3.00
C PRO A 205 -13.61 8.19 -2.27
N ILE A 206 -14.73 7.53 -1.95
CA ILE A 206 -14.76 6.19 -1.33
C ILE A 206 -14.15 5.15 -2.28
N HIS A 207 -14.39 5.33 -3.58
CA HIS A 207 -13.88 4.46 -4.63
C HIS A 207 -13.67 5.25 -5.93
N SER A 208 -12.76 4.81 -6.79
CA SER A 208 -12.44 5.46 -8.07
C SER A 208 -13.65 5.59 -9.01
N SER A 209 -14.62 4.69 -8.90
CA SER A 209 -15.87 4.70 -9.67
C SER A 209 -16.93 5.67 -9.13
N GLN A 210 -16.62 6.47 -8.10
CA GLN A 210 -17.59 7.38 -7.49
C GLN A 210 -18.07 8.43 -8.49
N GLN A 211 -19.39 8.58 -8.60
CA GLN A 211 -20.04 9.60 -9.43
C GLN A 211 -21.09 10.33 -8.63
N LEU A 212 -21.07 11.65 -8.72
CA LEU A 212 -22.11 12.51 -8.15
C LEU A 212 -23.40 12.37 -8.97
N VAL A 213 -24.51 12.11 -8.31
CA VAL A 213 -25.85 11.99 -8.92
C VAL A 213 -26.67 13.25 -8.65
N ASP A 214 -26.70 13.71 -7.41
CA ASP A 214 -27.43 14.91 -6.98
C ASP A 214 -26.64 15.66 -5.90
N ALA A 215 -26.18 16.83 -6.24
CA ALA A 215 -25.42 17.68 -5.31
C ALA A 215 -26.31 18.27 -4.20
N THR A 216 -27.57 18.56 -4.49
CA THR A 216 -28.51 19.15 -3.52
C THR A 216 -28.87 18.13 -2.44
N GLU A 217 -29.19 16.91 -2.84
CA GLU A 217 -29.49 15.80 -1.94
C GLU A 217 -28.24 15.06 -1.46
N ARG A 218 -27.05 15.43 -1.98
CA ARG A 218 -25.74 14.83 -1.63
C ARG A 218 -25.71 13.31 -1.92
N ILE A 219 -26.28 12.95 -3.06
CA ILE A 219 -26.36 11.57 -3.52
C ILE A 219 -25.27 11.29 -4.53
N PHE A 220 -24.57 10.17 -4.32
CA PHE A 220 -23.55 9.68 -5.24
C PHE A 220 -23.63 8.15 -5.36
N THR A 221 -23.04 7.63 -6.41
CA THR A 221 -22.96 6.19 -6.67
C THR A 221 -21.51 5.74 -6.70
N ILE A 222 -21.30 4.49 -6.30
CA ILE A 222 -20.07 3.75 -6.53
C ILE A 222 -20.43 2.41 -7.20
N ARG A 223 -19.56 1.91 -8.09
CA ARG A 223 -19.70 0.59 -8.73
C ARG A 223 -18.63 -0.33 -8.17
N VAL A 224 -19.01 -1.29 -7.33
CA VAL A 224 -18.08 -2.15 -6.60
C VAL A 224 -18.67 -3.54 -6.32
N ILE A 225 -17.80 -4.51 -6.06
CA ILE A 225 -18.16 -5.81 -5.48
C ILE A 225 -18.21 -5.67 -3.96
N PRO A 226 -19.38 -5.77 -3.32
CA PRO A 226 -19.50 -5.61 -1.87
C PRO A 226 -18.74 -6.68 -1.09
N ASN A 227 -17.84 -6.23 -0.25
CA ASN A 227 -17.00 -7.06 0.60
C ASN A 227 -17.00 -6.55 2.06
N ARG A 228 -16.20 -7.17 2.92
CA ARG A 228 -16.11 -6.79 4.34
C ARG A 228 -15.44 -5.44 4.54
N GLU A 229 -14.49 -5.12 3.71
CA GLU A 229 -13.73 -3.87 3.77
C GLU A 229 -14.64 -2.68 3.42
N LEU A 230 -15.48 -2.83 2.41
CA LEU A 230 -16.50 -1.83 2.08
C LEU A 230 -17.51 -1.66 3.23
N ASP A 231 -18.02 -2.77 3.80
CA ASP A 231 -18.92 -2.69 4.95
C ASP A 231 -18.29 -1.91 6.10
N ALA A 232 -17.04 -2.24 6.46
CA ALA A 232 -16.32 -1.57 7.53
C ALA A 232 -16.09 -0.08 7.25
N LEU A 233 -15.72 0.25 6.01
CA LEU A 233 -15.52 1.62 5.57
C LEU A 233 -16.83 2.44 5.67
N LEU A 234 -17.95 1.89 5.17
CA LEU A 234 -19.25 2.59 5.25
C LEU A 234 -19.71 2.78 6.69
N LEU A 235 -19.54 1.75 7.55
CA LEU A 235 -19.87 1.84 8.97
C LEU A 235 -18.99 2.84 9.73
N SER A 236 -17.77 3.08 9.30
CA SER A 236 -16.87 4.06 9.93
C SER A 236 -17.36 5.52 9.80
N PHE A 237 -18.24 5.80 8.85
CA PHE A 237 -18.88 7.11 8.73
C PHE A 237 -20.02 7.33 9.73
N GLY A 238 -20.45 6.28 10.44
CA GLY A 238 -21.52 6.36 11.42
C GLY A 238 -22.83 6.85 10.81
N ASN A 239 -23.40 7.91 11.37
CA ASN A 239 -24.64 8.55 10.92
C ASN A 239 -24.44 9.54 9.76
N ASP A 240 -23.21 9.73 9.30
CA ASP A 240 -22.89 10.68 8.22
C ASP A 240 -23.08 10.10 6.82
N LEU A 241 -23.31 8.78 6.70
CA LEU A 241 -23.45 8.12 5.42
C LEU A 241 -24.54 7.06 5.46
N GLU A 242 -25.45 7.16 4.49
CA GLU A 242 -26.57 6.23 4.32
C GLU A 242 -26.44 5.46 3.00
N VAL A 243 -26.70 4.17 3.04
CA VAL A 243 -26.88 3.33 1.85
C VAL A 243 -28.35 3.42 1.41
N ASN A 244 -28.61 4.01 0.22
CA ASN A 244 -29.96 4.14 -0.32
C ASN A 244 -30.37 2.91 -1.13
N SER A 245 -29.49 2.41 -1.97
CA SER A 245 -29.73 1.26 -2.83
C SER A 245 -28.44 0.48 -3.13
N PRO A 246 -28.53 -0.78 -3.56
CA PRO A 246 -29.73 -1.61 -3.67
C PRO A 246 -30.28 -2.04 -2.29
N SER A 247 -31.56 -2.41 -2.25
CA SER A 247 -32.26 -2.75 -0.99
C SER A 247 -31.56 -3.85 -0.19
N TRP A 248 -31.09 -4.91 -0.86
CA TRP A 248 -30.40 -6.02 -0.20
C TRP A 248 -29.09 -5.57 0.50
N TYR A 249 -28.39 -4.59 -0.07
CA TYR A 249 -27.15 -4.08 0.54
C TYR A 249 -27.47 -3.08 1.67
N ARG A 250 -28.51 -2.25 1.49
CA ARG A 250 -29.04 -1.39 2.54
C ARG A 250 -29.47 -2.23 3.76
N ASP A 251 -30.22 -3.32 3.54
CA ASP A 251 -30.67 -4.21 4.61
C ASP A 251 -29.48 -4.89 5.33
N ARG A 252 -28.45 -5.29 4.58
CA ARG A 252 -27.21 -5.82 5.16
C ARG A 252 -26.52 -4.82 6.09
N ILE A 253 -26.37 -3.56 5.69
CA ILE A 253 -25.76 -2.52 6.52
C ILE A 253 -26.67 -2.19 7.71
N LYS A 254 -27.98 -2.08 7.49
CA LYS A 254 -28.98 -1.88 8.55
C LYS A 254 -28.89 -2.97 9.62
N GLN A 255 -28.78 -4.23 9.23
CA GLN A 255 -28.61 -5.33 10.19
C GLN A 255 -27.34 -5.18 11.02
N LYS A 256 -26.20 -4.85 10.39
CA LYS A 256 -24.94 -4.62 11.12
C LYS A 256 -25.04 -3.46 12.14
N ILE A 257 -25.77 -2.39 11.79
CA ILE A 257 -26.01 -1.27 12.70
C ILE A 257 -26.89 -1.72 13.87
N ALA A 258 -27.93 -2.51 13.60
CA ALA A 258 -28.79 -3.05 14.64
C ALA A 258 -28.02 -3.98 15.59
N ASP A 259 -27.19 -4.87 15.05
CA ASP A 259 -26.32 -5.75 15.84
C ASP A 259 -25.35 -4.93 16.71
N ALA A 260 -24.74 -3.90 16.15
CA ALA A 260 -23.88 -2.99 16.90
C ALA A 260 -24.65 -2.26 18.01
N ASN A 261 -25.86 -1.73 17.72
CA ASN A 261 -26.67 -1.04 18.70
C ASN A 261 -27.07 -1.96 19.88
N SER A 262 -27.30 -3.25 19.61
CA SER A 262 -27.63 -4.20 20.68
C SER A 262 -26.51 -4.35 21.72
N LEU A 263 -25.24 -4.23 21.30
CA LEU A 263 -24.07 -4.30 22.19
C LEU A 263 -24.03 -3.15 23.23
N TYR A 264 -24.63 -2.02 22.90
CA TYR A 264 -24.71 -0.85 23.80
C TYR A 264 -26.04 -0.77 24.59
N SER A 265 -27.05 -1.55 24.18
CA SER A 265 -28.35 -1.57 24.82
C SER A 265 -28.39 -2.51 26.03
N ASP A 266 -27.55 -3.53 26.06
CA ASP A 266 -27.43 -4.46 27.19
C ASP A 266 -26.61 -3.78 28.30
N GLY A 267 -27.26 -3.09 29.24
CA GLY A 267 -26.71 -2.29 30.34
C GLY A 267 -25.49 -2.91 31.06
N ARG A 268 -24.36 -2.99 30.40
CA ARG A 268 -23.07 -3.33 30.99
C ARG A 268 -22.40 -2.06 31.51
N ASP A 269 -23.01 -1.50 32.59
CA ASP A 269 -22.44 -0.35 33.32
C ASP A 269 -21.21 -0.70 34.19
N ASP A 270 -20.63 -1.90 34.07
CA ASP A 270 -19.52 -2.35 34.91
C ASP A 270 -18.29 -2.76 34.07
N CYS A 271 -17.67 -1.78 33.41
CA CYS A 271 -16.24 -1.88 33.09
C CYS A 271 -15.43 -0.96 34.00
N THR A 272 -15.30 -1.33 35.28
CA THR A 272 -14.18 -0.82 36.11
C THR A 272 -12.86 -1.30 35.47
N PRO A 273 -11.94 -0.41 35.13
CA PRO A 273 -10.62 -0.81 34.65
C PRO A 273 -9.90 -1.57 35.79
N ARG A 274 -9.45 -2.78 35.48
CA ARG A 274 -8.53 -3.53 36.33
C ARG A 274 -7.10 -3.07 36.12
#